data_5909cc13b0c710c3a35250c1f4daf81a
#
_entry.id   5909cc13b0c710c3a35250c1f4daf81a
#
_cell.length_a   1.000
_cell.length_b   1.000
_cell.length_c   1.000
_cell.angle_alpha   90.00
_cell.angle_beta   90.00
_cell.angle_gamma   90.00
#
_symmetry.space_group_name_H-M   'P 1'
#
loop_
_entity.id
_entity.type
_entity.pdbx_description
1 polymer ?
#
loop_
_entity_poly.entity_id
_entity_poly.type
_entity_poly.pdbx_seq_one_letter_code
_entity_poly.pdbx_strand_id
1 'polypeptide(L)'
;MLLAMPKPRILGGTAKGREIETPRSGTRPSPSRLREALFDVLAFEPRGRFLDLYSGSGAIGLEATSRGWEATSVELSPNAAAVIRRNAQRLALPLTVVTADALAYADAHKGLFGVVFAAPPYPDDLNSIFSRILASGAAAPGGLYVLKHPTAMVVPEPPAELTDAAVKIKRYGTNSVTLVRLPPAAESAG
;
A
#
# COMPACT_ATOMS: atom_id res chain seq x y z
N MET A 1 -5.58 24.19 25.14
CA MET A 1 -6.58 23.17 24.73
C MET A 1 -6.13 22.59 23.40
N LEU A 2 -5.45 21.44 23.41
CA LEU A 2 -5.09 20.74 22.19
C LEU A 2 -6.40 20.22 21.56
N LEU A 3 -6.79 20.81 20.45
CA LEU A 3 -7.86 20.27 19.61
C LEU A 3 -7.43 18.88 19.16
N ALA A 4 -8.12 17.86 19.64
CA ALA A 4 -7.87 16.47 19.20
C ALA A 4 -8.05 16.42 17.67
N MET A 5 -6.98 16.02 16.96
CA MET A 5 -7.06 15.81 15.52
C MET A 5 -8.20 14.83 15.23
N PRO A 6 -9.05 15.10 14.23
CA PRO A 6 -10.13 14.18 13.91
C PRO A 6 -9.54 12.82 13.52
N LYS A 7 -10.13 11.75 14.06
CA LYS A 7 -9.73 10.39 13.73
C LYS A 7 -9.95 10.12 12.25
N PRO A 8 -9.02 9.45 11.58
CA PRO A 8 -9.20 9.08 10.19
C PRO A 8 -10.40 8.13 10.05
N ARG A 9 -11.07 8.19 8.90
CA ARG A 9 -12.25 7.36 8.58
C ARG A 9 -12.00 6.53 7.32
N ILE A 10 -12.69 5.41 7.23
CA ILE A 10 -12.82 4.64 5.98
C ILE A 10 -13.64 5.46 4.99
N LEU A 11 -13.17 5.61 3.75
CA LEU A 11 -13.76 6.49 2.74
C LEU A 11 -14.74 5.76 1.81
N GLY A 12 -14.62 4.45 1.68
CA GLY A 12 -15.48 3.66 0.80
C GLY A 12 -15.68 2.22 1.26
N GLY A 13 -16.54 1.51 0.54
CA GLY A 13 -16.81 0.09 0.79
C GLY A 13 -17.73 -0.17 1.99
N THR A 14 -17.66 -1.38 2.53
CA THR A 14 -18.59 -1.90 3.56
C THR A 14 -18.45 -1.19 4.90
N ALA A 15 -17.28 -0.62 5.22
CA ALA A 15 -17.02 0.12 6.47
C ALA A 15 -16.98 1.65 6.27
N LYS A 16 -17.51 2.18 5.15
CA LYS A 16 -17.51 3.61 4.85
C LYS A 16 -18.00 4.46 6.03
N GLY A 17 -17.28 5.54 6.34
CA GLY A 17 -17.59 6.50 7.41
C GLY A 17 -17.15 6.06 8.81
N ARG A 18 -16.74 4.79 9.01
CA ARG A 18 -16.29 4.27 10.30
C ARG A 18 -14.90 4.81 10.64
N GLU A 19 -14.74 5.22 11.89
CA GLU A 19 -13.45 5.72 12.39
C GLU A 19 -12.45 4.59 12.60
N ILE A 20 -11.16 4.89 12.41
CA ILE A 20 -10.06 4.02 12.75
C ILE A 20 -9.19 4.63 13.85
N GLU A 21 -8.72 3.81 14.77
CA GLU A 21 -7.73 4.21 15.77
C GLU A 21 -6.36 4.28 15.12
N THR A 22 -5.55 5.26 15.55
CA THR A 22 -4.16 5.39 15.10
C THR A 22 -3.22 5.04 16.25
N PRO A 23 -2.04 4.46 15.97
CA PRO A 23 -1.01 4.27 16.97
C PRO A 23 -0.64 5.58 17.66
N ARG A 24 -0.34 5.54 18.96
CA ARG A 24 -0.02 6.73 19.77
C ARG A 24 1.28 7.42 19.40
N SER A 25 2.21 6.72 18.71
CA SER A 25 3.52 7.24 18.33
C SER A 25 3.93 6.75 16.95
N GLY A 26 4.63 7.60 16.21
CA GLY A 26 5.44 7.20 15.04
C GLY A 26 4.74 7.15 13.69
N THR A 27 3.42 7.23 13.60
CA THR A 27 2.74 7.14 12.30
C THR A 27 1.73 8.26 12.10
N ARG A 28 1.93 9.05 11.04
CA ARG A 28 0.86 9.91 10.52
C ARG A 28 0.05 9.11 9.50
N PRO A 29 -1.27 8.99 9.65
CA PRO A 29 -2.12 8.43 8.60
C PRO A 29 -1.91 9.21 7.30
N SER A 30 -1.92 8.52 6.17
CA SER A 30 -1.94 9.20 4.87
C SER A 30 -3.15 10.17 4.82
N PRO A 31 -2.96 11.40 4.33
CA PRO A 31 -4.06 12.36 4.21
C PRO A 31 -5.26 11.73 3.50
N SER A 32 -6.49 12.05 3.94
CA SER A 32 -7.71 11.48 3.36
C SER A 32 -7.81 11.73 1.86
N ARG A 33 -7.44 12.92 1.39
CA ARG A 33 -7.39 13.26 -0.05
C ARG A 33 -6.47 12.36 -0.85
N LEU A 34 -5.30 12.01 -0.29
CA LEU A 34 -4.37 11.11 -0.97
C LEU A 34 -4.94 9.69 -1.04
N ARG A 35 -5.56 9.21 0.05
CA ARG A 35 -6.22 7.88 0.05
C ARG A 35 -7.39 7.84 -0.93
N GLU A 36 -8.23 8.87 -0.96
CA GLU A 36 -9.34 8.98 -1.92
C GLU A 36 -8.81 8.90 -3.35
N ALA A 37 -7.86 9.76 -3.70
CA ALA A 37 -7.25 9.78 -5.03
C ALA A 37 -6.56 8.45 -5.40
N LEU A 38 -5.91 7.78 -4.43
CA LEU A 38 -5.32 6.46 -4.64
C LEU A 38 -6.40 5.43 -5.00
N PHE A 39 -7.47 5.35 -4.22
CA PHE A 39 -8.53 4.37 -4.46
C PHE A 39 -9.40 4.71 -5.68
N ASP A 40 -9.46 5.97 -6.11
CA ASP A 40 -10.04 6.34 -7.42
C ASP A 40 -9.19 5.78 -8.57
N VAL A 41 -7.86 5.86 -8.46
CA VAL A 41 -6.94 5.22 -9.43
C VAL A 41 -7.14 3.71 -9.48
N LEU A 42 -7.35 3.09 -8.33
CA LEU A 42 -7.53 1.64 -8.18
C LEU A 42 -8.97 1.18 -8.43
N ALA A 43 -9.91 2.10 -8.70
CA ALA A 43 -11.34 1.77 -8.82
C ALA A 43 -11.63 0.70 -9.87
N PHE A 44 -10.87 0.69 -10.96
CA PHE A 44 -11.02 -0.23 -12.09
C PHE A 44 -10.11 -1.46 -12.02
N GLU A 45 -9.25 -1.56 -10.98
CA GLU A 45 -8.42 -2.74 -10.79
C GLU A 45 -9.27 -3.94 -10.32
N PRO A 46 -8.97 -5.16 -10.81
CA PRO A 46 -9.63 -6.36 -10.32
C PRO A 46 -9.47 -6.52 -8.80
N ARG A 47 -10.55 -6.90 -8.12
CA ARG A 47 -10.54 -7.17 -6.67
C ARG A 47 -9.91 -8.53 -6.40
N GLY A 48 -8.57 -8.56 -6.33
CA GLY A 48 -7.78 -9.71 -5.98
C GLY A 48 -6.99 -9.45 -4.70
N ARG A 49 -5.78 -9.99 -4.62
CA ARG A 49 -4.87 -9.83 -3.48
C ARG A 49 -4.18 -8.47 -3.51
N PHE A 50 -4.24 -7.80 -2.38
CA PHE A 50 -3.64 -6.47 -2.15
C PHE A 50 -2.60 -6.57 -1.04
N LEU A 51 -1.40 -6.07 -1.28
CA LEU A 51 -0.34 -6.00 -0.29
C LEU A 51 -0.10 -4.54 0.12
N ASP A 52 -0.20 -4.25 1.42
CA ASP A 52 0.08 -2.95 2.02
C ASP A 52 1.38 -3.05 2.83
N LEU A 53 2.49 -2.62 2.24
CA LEU A 53 3.81 -2.59 2.87
C LEU A 53 4.01 -1.29 3.65
N TYR A 54 4.64 -1.39 4.82
CA TYR A 54 4.81 -0.27 5.75
C TYR A 54 3.47 0.31 6.19
N SER A 55 2.58 -0.55 6.67
CA SER A 55 1.16 -0.22 6.88
C SER A 55 0.91 0.88 7.90
N GLY A 56 1.78 1.09 8.89
CA GLY A 56 1.68 2.15 9.89
C GLY A 56 0.36 2.13 10.66
N SER A 57 -0.55 3.03 10.32
CA SER A 57 -1.90 3.07 10.90
C SER A 57 -2.84 1.99 10.35
N GLY A 58 -2.46 1.31 9.27
CA GLY A 58 -3.31 0.34 8.57
C GLY A 58 -4.42 0.97 7.71
N ALA A 59 -4.41 2.28 7.54
CA ALA A 59 -5.49 2.98 6.83
C ALA A 59 -5.67 2.49 5.38
N ILE A 60 -4.59 2.14 4.68
CA ILE A 60 -4.64 1.64 3.31
C ILE A 60 -5.19 0.20 3.25
N GLY A 61 -4.65 -0.71 4.06
CA GLY A 61 -5.12 -2.11 4.10
C GLY A 61 -6.57 -2.22 4.55
N LEU A 62 -6.99 -1.46 5.57
CA LEU A 62 -8.38 -1.39 6.02
C LEU A 62 -9.31 -0.85 4.93
N GLU A 63 -8.89 0.21 4.23
CA GLU A 63 -9.64 0.78 3.11
C GLU A 63 -9.78 -0.23 1.96
N ALA A 64 -8.67 -0.89 1.58
CA ALA A 64 -8.66 -1.91 0.53
C ALA A 64 -9.63 -3.06 0.87
N THR A 65 -9.57 -3.58 2.11
CA THR A 65 -10.47 -4.64 2.55
C THR A 65 -11.94 -4.19 2.54
N SER A 66 -12.21 -2.96 3.01
CA SER A 66 -13.56 -2.37 2.97
C SER A 66 -14.12 -2.28 1.55
N ARG A 67 -13.27 -2.10 0.57
CA ARG A 67 -13.62 -2.01 -0.86
C ARG A 67 -13.56 -3.35 -1.62
N GLY A 68 -13.35 -4.46 -0.91
CA GLY A 68 -13.50 -5.81 -1.44
C GLY A 68 -12.21 -6.47 -1.92
N TRP A 69 -11.01 -5.93 -1.62
CA TRP A 69 -9.75 -6.66 -1.82
C TRP A 69 -9.48 -7.66 -0.70
N GLU A 70 -8.81 -8.75 -1.04
CA GLU A 70 -8.15 -9.65 -0.09
C GLU A 70 -6.82 -9.00 0.33
N ALA A 71 -6.86 -8.15 1.36
CA ALA A 71 -5.70 -7.36 1.72
C ALA A 71 -4.86 -8.00 2.83
N THR A 72 -3.54 -7.81 2.70
CA THR A 72 -2.54 -8.12 3.72
C THR A 72 -1.78 -6.84 4.06
N SER A 73 -1.78 -6.45 5.32
CA SER A 73 -0.98 -5.35 5.87
C SER A 73 0.26 -5.88 6.57
N VAL A 74 1.43 -5.38 6.19
CA VAL A 74 2.72 -5.73 6.79
C VAL A 74 3.25 -4.52 7.56
N GLU A 75 3.47 -4.70 8.85
CA GLU A 75 3.93 -3.66 9.76
C GLU A 75 5.02 -4.21 10.69
N LEU A 76 6.14 -3.50 10.79
CA LEU A 76 7.28 -3.92 11.61
C LEU A 76 7.01 -3.77 13.12
N SER A 77 6.31 -2.70 13.51
CA SER A 77 6.00 -2.43 14.92
C SER A 77 4.88 -3.34 15.45
N PRO A 78 5.15 -4.19 16.46
CA PRO A 78 4.11 -5.03 17.07
C PRO A 78 2.95 -4.21 17.66
N ASN A 79 3.25 -3.03 18.21
CA ASN A 79 2.23 -2.14 18.78
C ASN A 79 1.31 -1.57 17.68
N ALA A 80 1.87 -1.11 16.56
CA ALA A 80 1.09 -0.62 15.43
C ALA A 80 0.28 -1.76 14.81
N ALA A 81 0.85 -2.93 14.58
CA ALA A 81 0.16 -4.11 14.08
C ALA A 81 -1.03 -4.52 14.98
N ALA A 82 -0.87 -4.43 16.31
CA ALA A 82 -1.96 -4.69 17.26
C ALA A 82 -3.11 -3.69 17.10
N VAL A 83 -2.82 -2.40 16.84
CA VAL A 83 -3.86 -1.39 16.55
C VAL A 83 -4.60 -1.72 15.26
N ILE A 84 -3.88 -2.11 14.21
CA ILE A 84 -4.49 -2.50 12.92
C ILE A 84 -5.44 -3.70 13.13
N ARG A 85 -5.01 -4.74 13.86
CA ARG A 85 -5.85 -5.92 14.17
C ARG A 85 -7.11 -5.54 14.92
N ARG A 86 -7.02 -4.67 15.94
CA ARG A 86 -8.20 -4.20 16.68
C ARG A 86 -9.17 -3.44 15.77
N ASN A 87 -8.67 -2.58 14.89
CA ASN A 87 -9.49 -1.89 13.91
C ASN A 87 -10.20 -2.88 12.98
N ALA A 88 -9.47 -3.84 12.41
CA ALA A 88 -10.02 -4.86 11.52
C ALA A 88 -11.15 -5.65 12.21
N GLN A 89 -10.92 -6.11 13.44
CA GLN A 89 -11.92 -6.82 14.23
C GLN A 89 -13.15 -5.96 14.52
N ARG A 90 -12.95 -4.72 15.00
CA ARG A 90 -14.05 -3.80 15.34
C ARG A 90 -14.89 -3.41 14.12
N LEU A 91 -14.27 -3.36 12.95
CA LEU A 91 -14.93 -3.03 11.69
C LEU A 91 -15.47 -4.26 10.94
N ALA A 92 -15.25 -5.46 11.48
CA ALA A 92 -15.57 -6.75 10.84
C ALA A 92 -14.95 -6.87 9.42
N LEU A 93 -13.71 -6.41 9.26
CA LEU A 93 -12.96 -6.48 8.02
C LEU A 93 -11.99 -7.67 8.05
N PRO A 94 -12.03 -8.59 7.07
CA PRO A 94 -11.14 -9.76 7.00
C PRO A 94 -9.74 -9.39 6.51
N LEU A 95 -9.10 -8.40 7.16
CA LEU A 95 -7.73 -7.96 6.86
C LEU A 95 -6.72 -8.90 7.53
N THR A 96 -5.80 -9.43 6.74
CA THR A 96 -4.63 -10.15 7.27
C THR A 96 -3.58 -9.13 7.73
N VAL A 97 -3.12 -9.23 8.97
CA VAL A 97 -2.09 -8.35 9.54
C VAL A 97 -0.87 -9.16 9.95
N VAL A 98 0.26 -8.86 9.33
CA VAL A 98 1.54 -9.55 9.56
C VAL A 98 2.52 -8.59 10.24
N THR A 99 3.12 -9.03 11.35
CA THR A 99 4.20 -8.30 12.01
C THR A 99 5.52 -8.81 11.46
N ALA A 100 6.11 -8.07 10.52
CA ALA A 100 7.34 -8.47 9.82
C ALA A 100 8.04 -7.26 9.19
N ASP A 101 9.29 -7.47 8.76
CA ASP A 101 9.96 -6.55 7.85
C ASP A 101 9.30 -6.60 6.47
N ALA A 102 9.01 -5.42 5.92
CA ALA A 102 8.27 -5.28 4.66
C ALA A 102 9.02 -5.87 3.46
N LEU A 103 10.34 -5.66 3.38
CA LEU A 103 11.15 -6.15 2.26
C LEU A 103 11.31 -7.66 2.33
N ALA A 104 11.58 -8.21 3.52
CA ALA A 104 11.67 -9.65 3.71
C ALA A 104 10.33 -10.35 3.38
N TYR A 105 9.22 -9.73 3.75
CA TYR A 105 7.89 -10.26 3.41
C TYR A 105 7.65 -10.26 1.90
N ALA A 106 7.95 -9.15 1.22
CA ALA A 106 7.80 -9.05 -0.23
C ALA A 106 8.66 -10.08 -0.98
N ASP A 107 9.93 -10.24 -0.58
CA ASP A 107 10.87 -11.21 -1.17
C ASP A 107 10.38 -12.66 -1.04
N ALA A 108 9.67 -12.98 0.05
CA ALA A 108 9.14 -14.32 0.33
C ALA A 108 7.82 -14.64 -0.40
N HIS A 109 7.14 -13.64 -0.97
CA HIS A 109 5.78 -13.80 -1.52
C HIS A 109 5.69 -13.35 -2.99
N LYS A 110 6.50 -13.96 -3.85
CA LYS A 110 6.62 -13.61 -5.28
C LYS A 110 5.37 -13.96 -6.07
N GLY A 111 4.98 -13.06 -6.97
CA GLY A 111 3.92 -13.29 -7.96
C GLY A 111 2.51 -13.41 -7.40
N LEU A 112 2.26 -12.99 -6.15
CA LEU A 112 1.01 -13.28 -5.48
C LEU A 112 -0.01 -12.13 -5.48
N PHE A 113 0.43 -10.89 -5.63
CA PHE A 113 -0.43 -9.73 -5.39
C PHE A 113 -0.78 -9.00 -6.69
N GLY A 114 -2.06 -8.74 -6.90
CA GLY A 114 -2.53 -7.90 -8.01
C GLY A 114 -2.14 -6.43 -7.82
N VAL A 115 -2.09 -5.98 -6.56
CA VAL A 115 -1.63 -4.63 -6.19
C VAL A 115 -0.65 -4.73 -5.02
N VAL A 116 0.50 -4.07 -5.14
CA VAL A 116 1.49 -3.91 -4.06
C VAL A 116 1.64 -2.41 -3.78
N PHE A 117 1.11 -1.95 -2.67
CA PHE A 117 1.26 -0.58 -2.19
C PHE A 117 2.43 -0.49 -1.21
N ALA A 118 3.24 0.55 -1.31
CA ALA A 118 4.31 0.82 -0.39
C ALA A 118 4.42 2.32 -0.05
N ALA A 119 4.41 2.62 1.25
CA ALA A 119 4.62 3.97 1.78
C ALA A 119 5.63 3.92 2.93
N PRO A 120 6.91 3.58 2.66
CA PRO A 120 7.91 3.54 3.69
C PRO A 120 8.05 4.90 4.38
N PRO A 121 8.42 4.94 5.68
CA PRO A 121 8.86 6.18 6.30
C PRO A 121 10.01 6.74 5.46
N TYR A 122 10.17 8.07 5.42
CA TYR A 122 11.19 8.70 4.57
C TYR A 122 12.59 8.54 5.20
N PRO A 123 13.30 7.42 4.99
CA PRO A 123 14.70 7.28 5.34
C PRO A 123 15.55 7.97 4.28
N ASP A 124 16.82 8.16 4.59
CA ASP A 124 17.79 8.79 3.70
C ASP A 124 17.99 8.06 2.35
N ASP A 125 17.59 6.76 2.29
CA ASP A 125 17.73 5.93 1.09
C ASP A 125 16.41 5.32 0.59
N LEU A 126 15.42 6.16 0.35
CA LEU A 126 14.11 5.75 -0.18
C LEU A 126 14.22 5.10 -1.57
N ASN A 127 15.19 5.52 -2.39
CA ASN A 127 15.43 4.96 -3.72
C ASN A 127 15.83 3.49 -3.66
N SER A 128 16.73 3.11 -2.74
CA SER A 128 17.13 1.72 -2.52
C SER A 128 15.95 0.86 -2.08
N ILE A 129 15.11 1.37 -1.18
CA ILE A 129 13.90 0.66 -0.73
C ILE A 129 12.98 0.40 -1.91
N PHE A 130 12.69 1.38 -2.76
CA PHE A 130 11.82 1.20 -3.91
C PHE A 130 12.42 0.25 -4.95
N SER A 131 13.72 0.33 -5.21
CA SER A 131 14.40 -0.62 -6.09
C SER A 131 14.25 -2.06 -5.58
N ARG A 132 14.40 -2.28 -4.28
CA ARG A 132 14.23 -3.59 -3.65
C ARG A 132 12.78 -4.08 -3.71
N ILE A 133 11.80 -3.20 -3.49
CA ILE A 133 10.38 -3.56 -3.61
C ILE A 133 10.06 -4.01 -5.03
N LEU A 134 10.50 -3.27 -6.03
CA LEU A 134 10.29 -3.62 -7.44
C LEU A 134 11.00 -4.93 -7.80
N ALA A 135 12.22 -5.15 -7.30
CA ALA A 135 12.99 -6.37 -7.53
C ALA A 135 12.47 -7.60 -6.76
N SER A 136 11.64 -7.41 -5.73
CA SER A 136 11.08 -8.50 -4.92
C SER A 136 10.24 -9.47 -5.74
N GLY A 137 9.61 -8.98 -6.82
CA GLY A 137 8.71 -9.77 -7.63
C GLY A 137 7.38 -10.10 -6.94
N ALA A 138 6.98 -9.38 -5.89
CA ALA A 138 5.76 -9.64 -5.12
C ALA A 138 4.48 -9.48 -5.95
N ALA A 139 4.47 -8.55 -6.92
CA ALA A 139 3.33 -8.37 -7.81
C ALA A 139 3.22 -9.51 -8.82
N ALA A 140 1.99 -9.94 -9.08
CA ALA A 140 1.67 -10.92 -10.10
C ALA A 140 1.89 -10.34 -11.52
N PRO A 141 2.05 -11.17 -12.56
CA PRO A 141 2.00 -10.70 -13.94
C PRO A 141 0.75 -9.85 -14.19
N GLY A 142 0.91 -8.72 -14.87
CA GLY A 142 -0.19 -7.73 -15.04
C GLY A 142 -0.51 -6.92 -13.79
N GLY A 143 0.14 -7.20 -12.66
CA GLY A 143 -0.06 -6.51 -11.39
C GLY A 143 0.52 -5.10 -11.36
N LEU A 144 0.25 -4.39 -10.28
CA LEU A 144 0.55 -2.98 -10.12
C LEU A 144 1.33 -2.73 -8.83
N TYR A 145 2.53 -2.15 -8.94
CA TYR A 145 3.19 -1.50 -7.81
C TYR A 145 2.71 -0.05 -7.69
N VAL A 146 2.47 0.38 -6.47
CA VAL A 146 2.01 1.72 -6.11
C VAL A 146 2.93 2.28 -5.03
N LEU A 147 3.85 3.14 -5.41
CA LEU A 147 4.91 3.67 -4.55
C LEU A 147 4.58 5.11 -4.16
N LYS A 148 4.32 5.35 -2.88
CA LYS A 148 4.09 6.70 -2.34
C LYS A 148 5.42 7.34 -1.94
N HIS A 149 5.66 8.57 -2.39
CA HIS A 149 6.90 9.29 -2.12
C HIS A 149 6.70 10.82 -2.11
N PRO A 150 7.68 11.62 -1.62
CA PRO A 150 7.68 13.06 -1.80
C PRO A 150 7.71 13.43 -3.28
N THR A 151 6.97 14.48 -3.67
CA THR A 151 6.95 14.95 -5.07
C THR A 151 8.31 15.40 -5.59
N ALA A 152 9.17 15.91 -4.71
CA ALA A 152 10.53 16.34 -5.06
C ALA A 152 11.49 15.17 -5.35
N MET A 153 11.12 13.95 -5.01
CA MET A 153 11.95 12.77 -5.21
C MET A 153 11.87 12.27 -6.64
N VAL A 154 13.00 11.89 -7.21
CA VAL A 154 13.06 11.13 -8.46
C VAL A 154 13.01 9.64 -8.11
N VAL A 155 11.95 8.97 -8.54
CA VAL A 155 11.81 7.52 -8.34
C VAL A 155 12.79 6.79 -9.24
N PRO A 156 13.49 5.75 -8.76
CA PRO A 156 14.39 4.96 -9.59
C PRO A 156 13.63 4.30 -10.74
N GLU A 157 14.29 4.14 -11.87
CA GLU A 157 13.76 3.34 -12.96
C GLU A 157 13.53 1.89 -12.51
N PRO A 158 12.51 1.22 -13.06
CA PRO A 158 12.35 -0.19 -12.80
C PRO A 158 13.62 -0.97 -13.15
N PRO A 159 13.93 -2.05 -12.42
CA PRO A 159 15.07 -2.90 -12.74
C PRO A 159 14.95 -3.48 -14.17
N ALA A 160 16.10 -3.87 -14.74
CA ALA A 160 16.18 -4.32 -16.14
C ALA A 160 15.22 -5.47 -16.46
N GLU A 161 14.89 -6.30 -15.49
CA GLU A 161 13.91 -7.40 -15.62
C GLU A 161 12.47 -6.90 -15.80
N LEU A 162 12.23 -5.64 -15.54
CA LEU A 162 10.92 -4.97 -15.68
C LEU A 162 10.92 -3.90 -16.78
N THR A 163 11.75 -4.03 -17.81
CA THR A 163 11.88 -3.05 -18.91
C THR A 163 10.57 -2.79 -19.64
N ASP A 164 9.67 -3.77 -19.71
CA ASP A 164 8.36 -3.65 -20.36
C ASP A 164 7.27 -3.11 -19.41
N ALA A 165 7.63 -2.71 -18.18
CA ALA A 165 6.68 -2.13 -17.25
C ALA A 165 6.28 -0.72 -17.66
N ALA A 166 4.97 -0.43 -17.60
CA ALA A 166 4.46 0.91 -17.83
C ALA A 166 4.53 1.73 -16.53
N VAL A 167 5.21 2.88 -16.58
CA VAL A 167 5.37 3.77 -15.42
C VAL A 167 4.52 5.02 -15.58
N LYS A 168 3.78 5.38 -14.53
CA LYS A 168 2.97 6.60 -14.48
C LYS A 168 3.11 7.26 -13.11
N ILE A 169 3.33 8.57 -13.09
CA ILE A 169 3.42 9.35 -11.86
C ILE A 169 2.20 10.24 -11.72
N LYS A 170 1.56 10.21 -10.56
CA LYS A 170 0.48 11.12 -10.18
C LYS A 170 0.92 11.98 -8.99
N ARG A 171 0.75 13.30 -9.12
CA ARG A 171 1.17 14.27 -8.11
C ARG A 171 -0.03 14.79 -7.32
N TYR A 172 0.14 14.84 -6.00
CA TYR A 172 -0.88 15.32 -5.04
C TYR A 172 -0.21 16.27 -4.03
N GLY A 173 0.04 17.50 -4.46
CA GLY A 173 0.76 18.48 -3.65
C GLY A 173 2.20 18.05 -3.39
N THR A 174 2.59 17.93 -2.12
CA THR A 174 3.93 17.52 -1.70
C THR A 174 4.16 15.99 -1.75
N ASN A 175 3.11 15.21 -2.00
CA ASN A 175 3.19 13.76 -2.16
C ASN A 175 2.87 13.36 -3.60
N SER A 176 3.52 12.30 -4.04
CA SER A 176 3.26 11.66 -5.33
C SER A 176 3.10 10.16 -5.17
N VAL A 177 2.51 9.57 -6.16
CA VAL A 177 2.37 8.12 -6.29
C VAL A 177 2.91 7.72 -7.65
N THR A 178 3.91 6.83 -7.66
CA THR A 178 4.41 6.18 -8.87
C THR A 178 3.75 4.84 -9.04
N LEU A 179 3.12 4.65 -10.17
CA LEU A 179 2.44 3.42 -10.58
C LEU A 179 3.35 2.68 -11.56
N VAL A 180 3.70 1.43 -11.25
CA VAL A 180 4.50 0.56 -12.12
C VAL A 180 3.66 -0.66 -12.46
N ARG A 181 3.14 -0.71 -13.69
CA ARG A 181 2.33 -1.81 -14.20
C ARG A 181 3.24 -2.86 -14.84
N LEU A 182 3.17 -4.09 -14.35
CA LEU A 182 3.87 -5.21 -14.97
C LEU A 182 3.16 -5.66 -16.26
N PRO A 183 3.90 -6.20 -17.24
CA PRO A 183 3.28 -6.84 -18.38
C PRO A 183 2.44 -8.06 -17.93
N PRO A 184 1.39 -8.42 -18.67
CA PRO A 184 0.66 -9.65 -18.41
C PRO A 184 1.57 -10.87 -18.57
N ALA A 185 1.15 -12.02 -18.04
CA ALA A 185 1.83 -13.27 -18.32
C ALA A 185 1.92 -13.46 -19.86
N ALA A 186 3.07 -13.91 -20.34
CA ALA A 186 3.18 -14.32 -21.73
C ALA A 186 2.13 -15.40 -22.01
N GLU A 187 1.31 -15.20 -23.07
CA GLU A 187 0.42 -16.26 -23.51
C GLU A 187 1.31 -17.47 -23.86
N SER A 188 1.10 -18.59 -23.17
CA SER A 188 1.72 -19.84 -23.56
C SER A 188 1.20 -20.17 -24.96
N ALA A 189 2.07 -20.06 -25.97
CA ALA A 189 1.78 -20.54 -27.31
C ALA A 189 1.42 -22.03 -27.20
N GLY A 190 0.13 -22.33 -27.36
CA GLY A 190 -0.41 -23.68 -27.39
C GLY A 190 -0.03 -24.43 -28.68
#